data_18b2355ffcf6865cb3fb9dd57b8ede13
#
_entry.id   18b2355ffcf6865cb3fb9dd57b8ede13
#
_cell.length_a   1.000
_cell.length_b   1.000
_cell.length_c   1.000
_cell.angle_alpha   90.00
_cell.angle_beta   90.00
_cell.angle_gamma   90.00
#
_symmetry.space_group_name_H-M   'P 1'
#
loop_
_entity.id
_entity.type
_entity.pdbx_description
1 polymer ?
#
loop_
_entity_poly.entity_id
_entity_poly.type
_entity_poly.pdbx_seq_one_letter_code
_entity_poly.pdbx_strand_id
1 'polypeptide(L)'
;MVATARHIKEKDPEARVVFIGPCAAKKLEASRTYIRSYVDFVITFEELAGMFDALEIIPEELEESPIEFTATGAGRGYAVAGGVANAIEKCINEYYPGTEVKIQHAEGLAECKKMLTLAKAGKLNGYMIEGMGCPGGCVAGVGTIIPV
;
A
#
# COMPACT_ATOMS: atom_id res chain seq x y z
N MET A 1 2.80 3.42 -3.30
CA MET A 1 2.93 4.90 -3.12
C MET A 1 3.81 5.52 -4.20
N VAL A 2 5.12 5.30 -4.21
CA VAL A 2 6.07 6.03 -5.08
C VAL A 2 5.82 5.82 -6.58
N ALA A 3 5.52 4.61 -7.03
CA ALA A 3 5.25 4.32 -8.45
C ALA A 3 4.05 5.13 -8.97
N THR A 4 2.95 5.16 -8.19
CA THR A 4 1.76 5.96 -8.52
C THR A 4 2.07 7.45 -8.50
N ALA A 5 2.82 7.92 -7.50
CA ALA A 5 3.22 9.32 -7.39
C ALA A 5 4.07 9.78 -8.60
N ARG A 6 5.01 8.96 -9.04
CA ARG A 6 5.78 9.21 -10.27
C ARG A 6 4.90 9.33 -11.48
N HIS A 7 3.99 8.38 -11.67
CA HIS A 7 3.08 8.40 -12.81
C HIS A 7 2.16 9.64 -12.81
N ILE A 8 1.71 10.09 -11.64
CA ILE A 8 0.94 11.34 -11.53
C ILE A 8 1.80 12.53 -11.97
N LYS A 9 3.01 12.67 -11.42
CA LYS A 9 3.92 13.80 -11.74
C LYS A 9 4.51 13.75 -13.15
N GLU A 10 4.51 12.60 -13.79
CA GLU A 10 4.83 12.49 -15.24
C GLU A 10 3.74 13.12 -16.11
N LYS A 11 2.47 13.03 -15.70
CA LYS A 11 1.33 13.62 -16.41
C LYS A 11 1.10 15.08 -16.03
N ASP A 12 1.30 15.40 -14.76
CA ASP A 12 1.14 16.75 -14.20
C ASP A 12 2.29 17.02 -13.21
N PRO A 13 3.38 17.68 -13.68
CA PRO A 13 4.53 18.02 -12.84
C PRO A 13 4.21 18.92 -11.65
N GLU A 14 3.15 19.72 -11.73
CA GLU A 14 2.73 20.64 -10.65
C GLU A 14 1.80 19.98 -9.63
N ALA A 15 1.35 18.75 -9.88
CA ALA A 15 0.48 18.03 -8.96
C ALA A 15 1.11 17.90 -7.56
N ARG A 16 0.34 18.19 -6.53
CA ARG A 16 0.70 17.89 -5.14
C ARG A 16 0.18 16.50 -4.77
N VAL A 17 1.11 15.62 -4.43
CA VAL A 17 0.79 14.21 -4.12
C VAL A 17 0.77 14.01 -2.62
N VAL A 18 -0.39 13.68 -2.09
CA VAL A 18 -0.62 13.33 -0.70
C VAL A 18 -0.97 11.85 -0.60
N PHE A 19 -0.21 11.10 0.18
CA PHE A 19 -0.54 9.72 0.51
C PHE A 19 -1.28 9.68 1.84
N ILE A 20 -2.49 9.13 1.83
CA ILE A 20 -3.30 8.90 3.04
C ILE A 20 -3.42 7.41 3.26
N GLY A 21 -3.08 6.93 4.46
CA GLY A 21 -3.15 5.51 4.76
C GLY A 21 -2.62 5.14 6.15
N PRO A 22 -2.79 3.89 6.60
CA PRO A 22 -2.51 3.48 7.97
C PRO A 22 -1.01 3.26 8.28
N CYS A 23 -0.10 3.68 7.42
CA CYS A 23 1.31 3.27 7.49
C CYS A 23 2.25 4.41 7.89
N ALA A 24 2.75 4.41 9.14
CA ALA A 24 3.76 5.37 9.60
C ALA A 24 5.11 5.22 8.86
N ALA A 25 5.50 4.01 8.44
CA ALA A 25 6.74 3.80 7.69
C ALA A 25 6.77 4.53 6.33
N LYS A 26 5.61 4.88 5.78
CA LYS A 26 5.51 5.68 4.55
C LYS A 26 6.02 7.12 4.74
N LYS A 27 5.97 7.66 5.95
CA LYS A 27 6.57 8.97 6.26
C LYS A 27 8.09 8.92 6.08
N LEU A 28 8.72 7.88 6.62
CA LEU A 28 10.16 7.67 6.45
C LEU A 28 10.53 7.36 4.98
N GLU A 29 9.71 6.59 4.27
CA GLU A 29 9.91 6.33 2.85
C GLU A 29 9.87 7.64 2.05
N ALA A 30 8.86 8.48 2.27
CA ALA A 30 8.71 9.76 1.58
C ALA A 30 9.86 10.75 1.85
N SER A 31 10.49 10.68 3.03
CA SER A 31 11.62 11.56 3.39
C SER A 31 12.94 11.22 2.67
N ARG A 32 13.04 10.06 2.04
CA ARG A 32 14.26 9.63 1.35
C ARG A 32 14.56 10.52 0.15
N THR A 33 15.84 10.86 -0.04
CA THR A 33 16.30 11.82 -1.04
C THR A 33 15.80 11.55 -2.47
N TYR A 34 15.73 10.28 -2.86
CA TYR A 34 15.30 9.87 -4.21
C TYR A 34 13.77 9.70 -4.36
N ILE A 35 13.00 9.93 -3.29
CA ILE A 35 11.54 9.80 -3.28
C ILE A 35 10.85 11.13 -2.97
N ARG A 36 11.45 11.96 -2.12
CA ARG A 36 10.86 13.20 -1.59
C ARG A 36 10.34 14.20 -2.63
N SER A 37 10.83 14.11 -3.88
CA SER A 37 10.35 14.95 -4.98
C SER A 37 9.03 14.46 -5.60
N TYR A 38 8.62 13.24 -5.30
CA TYR A 38 7.40 12.65 -5.88
C TYR A 38 6.21 12.65 -4.93
N VAL A 39 6.46 12.58 -3.61
CA VAL A 39 5.42 12.54 -2.58
C VAL A 39 5.59 13.74 -1.68
N ASP A 40 4.63 14.66 -1.71
CA ASP A 40 4.71 15.91 -0.96
C ASP A 40 4.37 15.70 0.51
N PHE A 41 3.32 14.91 0.81
CA PHE A 41 2.88 14.63 2.19
C PHE A 41 2.47 13.17 2.37
N VAL A 42 2.62 12.69 3.61
CA VAL A 42 2.09 11.41 4.07
C VAL A 42 1.29 11.67 5.34
N ILE A 43 0.01 11.31 5.32
CA ILE A 43 -0.95 11.50 6.42
C ILE A 43 -1.49 10.13 6.82
N THR A 44 -1.51 9.83 8.12
CA THR A 44 -2.17 8.64 8.65
C THR A 44 -3.68 8.87 8.76
N PHE A 45 -4.47 7.80 8.94
CA PHE A 45 -5.90 7.95 9.18
C PHE A 45 -6.19 8.66 10.50
N GLU A 46 -5.37 8.42 11.55
CA GLU A 46 -5.48 9.17 12.81
C GLU A 46 -5.27 10.68 12.60
N GLU A 47 -4.24 11.05 11.81
CA GLU A 47 -3.97 12.45 11.51
C GLU A 47 -5.09 13.09 10.68
N LEU A 48 -5.65 12.34 9.73
CA LEU A 48 -6.80 12.79 8.94
C LEU A 48 -8.04 12.99 9.82
N ALA A 49 -8.30 12.06 10.75
CA ALA A 49 -9.39 12.20 11.71
C ALA A 49 -9.21 13.44 12.60
N GLY A 50 -7.97 13.69 13.07
CA GLY A 50 -7.65 14.92 13.82
C GLY A 50 -7.83 16.20 13.00
N MET A 51 -7.61 16.15 11.67
CA MET A 51 -7.90 17.28 10.79
C MET A 51 -9.41 17.53 10.65
N PHE A 52 -10.21 16.46 10.57
CA PHE A 52 -11.68 16.58 10.55
C PHE A 52 -12.20 17.17 11.84
N ASP A 53 -11.73 16.69 12.99
CA ASP A 53 -12.08 17.20 14.30
C ASP A 53 -11.75 18.71 14.44
N ALA A 54 -10.54 19.10 14.03
CA ALA A 54 -10.09 20.50 14.07
C ALA A 54 -10.88 21.44 13.13
N LEU A 55 -11.51 20.90 12.10
CA LEU A 55 -12.35 21.64 11.16
C LEU A 55 -13.86 21.49 11.45
N GLU A 56 -14.21 20.83 12.56
CA GLU A 56 -15.59 20.53 12.96
C GLU A 56 -16.36 19.76 11.85
N ILE A 57 -15.65 18.90 11.09
CA ILE A 57 -16.25 18.04 10.08
C ILE A 57 -16.69 16.73 10.73
N ILE A 58 -17.98 16.48 10.76
CA ILE A 58 -18.59 15.26 11.28
C ILE A 58 -19.00 14.39 10.08
N PRO A 59 -18.26 13.32 9.72
CA PRO A 59 -18.53 12.54 8.52
C PRO A 59 -19.93 11.95 8.46
N GLU A 60 -20.50 11.60 9.62
CA GLU A 60 -21.84 11.01 9.74
C GLU A 60 -22.97 12.02 9.42
N GLU A 61 -22.69 13.31 9.44
CA GLU A 61 -23.65 14.39 9.14
C GLU A 61 -23.56 14.88 7.69
N LEU A 62 -22.59 14.36 6.92
CA LEU A 62 -22.43 14.76 5.52
C LEU A 62 -23.44 14.05 4.64
N GLU A 63 -23.90 14.76 3.61
CA GLU A 63 -24.77 14.17 2.59
C GLU A 63 -24.03 13.05 1.83
N GLU A 64 -24.68 11.91 1.65
CA GLU A 64 -24.16 10.83 0.82
C GLU A 64 -24.06 11.28 -0.64
N SER A 65 -22.91 11.04 -1.26
CA SER A 65 -22.74 11.24 -2.69
C SER A 65 -22.48 9.93 -3.39
N PRO A 66 -22.98 9.72 -4.63
CA PRO A 66 -22.71 8.50 -5.36
C PRO A 66 -21.21 8.38 -5.64
N ILE A 67 -20.61 7.27 -5.21
CA ILE A 67 -19.22 6.93 -5.52
C ILE A 67 -19.21 5.98 -6.71
N GLU A 68 -18.53 6.34 -7.79
CA GLU A 68 -18.23 5.40 -8.85
C GLU A 68 -17.21 4.38 -8.38
N PHE A 69 -17.65 3.15 -8.15
CA PHE A 69 -16.78 2.05 -7.77
C PHE A 69 -16.03 1.49 -8.98
N THR A 70 -15.00 2.18 -9.40
CA THR A 70 -14.12 1.72 -10.51
C THR A 70 -12.99 0.80 -10.04
N ALA A 71 -12.78 0.67 -8.72
CA ALA A 71 -11.72 -0.15 -8.16
C ALA A 71 -11.97 -1.65 -8.40
N THR A 72 -10.97 -2.35 -8.92
CA THR A 72 -11.00 -3.81 -9.07
C THR A 72 -10.94 -4.52 -7.72
N GLY A 73 -11.35 -5.80 -7.68
CA GLY A 73 -11.21 -6.62 -6.47
C GLY A 73 -9.75 -6.75 -6.01
N ALA A 74 -8.80 -6.80 -6.96
CA ALA A 74 -7.37 -6.79 -6.67
C ALA A 74 -6.92 -5.47 -6.03
N GLY A 75 -7.43 -4.34 -6.52
CA GLY A 75 -7.15 -3.02 -5.95
C GLY A 75 -7.68 -2.88 -4.52
N ARG A 76 -8.91 -3.34 -4.27
CA ARG A 76 -9.51 -3.33 -2.93
C ARG A 76 -8.80 -4.22 -1.92
N GLY A 77 -8.32 -5.39 -2.35
CA GLY A 77 -7.58 -6.33 -1.51
C GLY A 77 -6.08 -6.03 -1.39
N TYR A 78 -5.57 -5.00 -2.05
CA TYR A 78 -4.13 -4.74 -2.19
C TYR A 78 -3.41 -4.53 -0.85
N ALA A 79 -4.08 -3.96 0.13
CA ALA A 79 -3.49 -3.63 1.43
C ALA A 79 -3.61 -4.74 2.50
N VAL A 80 -4.29 -5.83 2.18
CA VAL A 80 -4.37 -7.04 3.03
C VAL A 80 -3.12 -7.91 2.79
N ALA A 81 -2.70 -8.69 3.78
CA ALA A 81 -1.59 -9.64 3.63
C ALA A 81 -1.83 -10.58 2.43
N GLY A 82 -0.85 -10.77 1.56
CA GLY A 82 -0.97 -11.50 0.30
C GLY A 82 -1.61 -10.72 -0.86
N GLY A 83 -2.16 -9.53 -0.59
CA GLY A 83 -2.94 -8.77 -1.57
C GLY A 83 -2.15 -8.23 -2.74
N VAL A 84 -0.91 -7.80 -2.52
CA VAL A 84 -0.02 -7.36 -3.61
C VAL A 84 0.36 -8.54 -4.50
N ALA A 85 0.70 -9.66 -3.90
CA ALA A 85 1.04 -10.89 -4.60
C ALA A 85 -0.12 -11.37 -5.48
N ASN A 86 -1.33 -11.42 -4.93
CA ASN A 86 -2.53 -11.79 -5.66
C ASN A 86 -2.85 -10.81 -6.81
N ALA A 87 -2.63 -9.51 -6.61
CA ALA A 87 -2.84 -8.53 -7.66
C ALA A 87 -1.86 -8.71 -8.82
N ILE A 88 -0.59 -8.97 -8.51
CA ILE A 88 0.45 -9.21 -9.53
C ILE A 88 0.18 -10.53 -10.27
N GLU A 89 -0.18 -11.60 -9.56
CA GLU A 89 -0.55 -12.90 -10.16
C GLU A 89 -1.71 -12.74 -11.15
N LYS A 90 -2.76 -12.00 -10.78
CA LYS A 90 -3.87 -11.70 -11.69
C LYS A 90 -3.42 -10.94 -12.94
N CYS A 91 -2.56 -9.94 -12.79
CA CYS A 91 -1.99 -9.22 -13.94
C CYS A 91 -1.15 -10.14 -14.83
N ILE A 92 -0.32 -11.01 -14.25
CA ILE A 92 0.47 -11.97 -15.02
C ILE A 92 -0.43 -12.92 -15.80
N ASN A 93 -1.46 -13.47 -15.15
CA ASN A 93 -2.41 -14.37 -15.81
C ASN A 93 -3.20 -13.69 -16.95
N GLU A 94 -3.48 -12.38 -16.81
CA GLU A 94 -4.17 -11.59 -17.81
C GLU A 94 -3.27 -11.29 -19.03
N TYR A 95 -2.04 -10.80 -18.78
CA TYR A 95 -1.12 -10.37 -19.85
C TYR A 95 -0.24 -11.48 -20.40
N TYR A 96 -0.02 -12.56 -19.63
CA TYR A 96 0.84 -13.68 -19.98
C TYR A 96 0.15 -15.02 -19.62
N PRO A 97 -0.97 -15.36 -20.29
CA PRO A 97 -1.72 -16.58 -19.99
C PRO A 97 -0.86 -17.84 -20.02
N GLY A 98 -1.03 -18.72 -19.03
CA GLY A 98 -0.28 -19.97 -18.91
C GLY A 98 1.07 -19.82 -18.19
N THR A 99 1.43 -18.64 -17.71
CA THR A 99 2.63 -18.45 -16.90
C THR A 99 2.36 -18.89 -15.44
N GLU A 100 3.07 -19.90 -14.97
CA GLU A 100 3.00 -20.31 -13.56
C GLU A 100 3.78 -19.33 -12.69
N VAL A 101 3.13 -18.78 -11.67
CA VAL A 101 3.74 -17.86 -10.69
C VAL A 101 3.87 -18.57 -9.35
N LYS A 102 5.11 -18.71 -8.87
CA LYS A 102 5.37 -19.21 -7.51
C LYS A 102 5.41 -18.05 -6.55
N ILE A 103 4.53 -18.06 -5.55
CA ILE A 103 4.38 -16.95 -4.60
C ILE A 103 4.81 -17.40 -3.21
N GLN A 104 5.55 -16.54 -2.53
CA GLN A 104 5.82 -16.64 -1.10
C GLN A 104 5.53 -15.28 -0.45
N HIS A 105 4.72 -15.28 0.57
CA HIS A 105 4.44 -14.07 1.34
C HIS A 105 4.79 -14.26 2.82
N ALA A 106 5.08 -13.15 3.48
CA ALA A 106 5.34 -13.10 4.91
C ALA A 106 4.77 -11.80 5.49
N GLU A 107 4.26 -11.89 6.70
CA GLU A 107 3.74 -10.76 7.45
C GLU A 107 4.39 -10.65 8.83
N GLY A 108 4.59 -9.42 9.28
CA GLY A 108 5.41 -9.13 10.44
C GLY A 108 6.91 -9.16 10.13
N LEU A 109 7.67 -8.34 10.85
CA LEU A 109 9.10 -8.14 10.59
C LEU A 109 9.94 -9.43 10.78
N ALA A 110 9.56 -10.27 11.74
CA ALA A 110 10.28 -11.51 12.04
C ALA A 110 10.17 -12.51 10.88
N GLU A 111 8.98 -12.73 10.34
CA GLU A 111 8.75 -13.64 9.23
C GLU A 111 9.33 -13.09 7.92
N CYS A 112 9.21 -11.78 7.68
CA CYS A 112 9.86 -11.12 6.55
C CYS A 112 11.39 -11.34 6.60
N LYS A 113 12.02 -11.21 7.77
CA LYS A 113 13.45 -11.45 7.94
C LYS A 113 13.84 -12.90 7.64
N LYS A 114 13.06 -13.89 8.10
CA LYS A 114 13.27 -15.30 7.78
C LYS A 114 13.18 -15.56 6.28
N MET A 115 12.12 -15.04 5.65
CA MET A 115 11.91 -15.18 4.21
C MET A 115 13.06 -14.58 3.39
N LEU A 116 13.53 -13.39 3.76
CA LEU A 116 14.70 -12.77 3.11
C LEU A 116 15.98 -13.57 3.31
N THR A 117 16.14 -14.24 4.47
CA THR A 117 17.28 -15.13 4.72
C THR A 117 17.23 -16.34 3.81
N LEU A 118 16.06 -16.94 3.60
CA LEU A 118 15.87 -18.06 2.65
C LEU A 118 16.13 -17.61 1.21
N ALA A 119 15.66 -16.43 0.82
CA ALA A 119 15.90 -15.85 -0.49
C ALA A 119 17.40 -15.64 -0.73
N LYS A 120 18.11 -15.05 0.25
CA LYS A 120 19.57 -14.87 0.20
C LYS A 120 20.33 -16.21 0.06
N ALA A 121 19.81 -17.27 0.66
CA ALA A 121 20.37 -18.64 0.54
C ALA A 121 20.00 -19.35 -0.77
N GLY A 122 19.32 -18.67 -1.70
CA GLY A 122 18.91 -19.22 -3.00
C GLY A 122 17.72 -20.18 -2.94
N LYS A 123 17.07 -20.35 -1.79
CA LYS A 123 15.96 -21.31 -1.62
C LYS A 123 14.64 -20.81 -2.22
N LEU A 124 14.56 -19.53 -2.56
CA LEU A 124 13.38 -18.91 -3.16
C LEU A 124 13.65 -18.37 -4.58
N ASN A 125 14.60 -18.98 -5.29
CA ASN A 125 14.86 -18.62 -6.69
C ASN A 125 13.64 -18.91 -7.55
N GLY A 126 13.22 -17.94 -8.38
CA GLY A 126 12.03 -18.03 -9.22
C GLY A 126 10.70 -17.78 -8.49
N TYR A 127 10.74 -17.42 -7.22
CA TYR A 127 9.57 -17.01 -6.48
C TYR A 127 9.37 -15.49 -6.55
N MET A 128 8.13 -15.08 -6.67
CA MET A 128 7.70 -13.72 -6.31
C MET A 128 7.54 -13.67 -4.79
N ILE A 129 8.18 -12.69 -4.17
CA ILE A 129 8.21 -12.55 -2.71
C ILE A 129 7.48 -11.29 -2.30
N GLU A 130 6.47 -11.44 -1.43
CA GLU A 130 5.79 -10.33 -0.78
C GLU A 130 6.16 -10.30 0.71
N GLY A 131 6.53 -9.12 1.22
CA GLY A 131 6.75 -8.91 2.65
C GLY A 131 5.96 -7.70 3.14
N MET A 132 5.09 -7.90 4.12
CA MET A 132 4.38 -6.83 4.82
C MET A 132 4.84 -6.74 6.27
N GLY A 133 5.26 -5.55 6.70
CA GLY A 133 5.80 -5.35 8.06
C GLY A 133 4.77 -5.47 9.17
N CYS A 134 3.49 -5.25 8.87
CA CYS A 134 2.39 -5.38 9.82
C CYS A 134 1.69 -6.74 9.65
N PRO A 135 1.41 -7.49 10.74
CA PRO A 135 0.53 -8.66 10.68
C PRO A 135 -0.87 -8.25 10.20
N GLY A 136 -1.48 -9.02 9.30
CA GLY A 136 -2.74 -8.69 8.63
C GLY A 136 -2.58 -7.79 7.39
N GLY A 137 -1.37 -7.29 7.14
CA GLY A 137 -1.06 -6.39 6.03
C GLY A 137 -1.14 -4.90 6.39
N CYS A 138 -1.10 -4.05 5.38
CA CYS A 138 -1.08 -2.60 5.57
C CYS A 138 -2.37 -2.06 6.22
N VAL A 139 -3.50 -2.75 6.06
CA VAL A 139 -4.77 -2.38 6.71
C VAL A 139 -4.67 -2.36 8.23
N ALA A 140 -3.78 -3.18 8.80
CA ALA A 140 -3.50 -3.25 10.24
C ALA A 140 -2.32 -2.34 10.66
N GLY A 141 -2.00 -1.32 9.88
CA GLY A 141 -0.93 -0.37 10.18
C GLY A 141 -1.22 0.47 11.41
N VAL A 142 -0.15 0.97 12.06
CA VAL A 142 -0.22 1.72 13.34
C VAL A 142 -0.98 3.05 13.27
N GLY A 143 -1.27 3.56 12.09
CA GLY A 143 -2.04 4.79 11.88
C GLY A 143 -3.51 4.54 11.49
N THR A 144 -4.03 3.33 11.71
CA THR A 144 -5.46 3.02 11.55
C THR A 144 -6.26 3.51 12.76
N ILE A 145 -7.53 3.86 12.54
CA ILE A 145 -8.48 4.27 13.57
C ILE A 145 -9.42 3.16 14.03
N ILE A 146 -9.39 2.02 13.33
CA ILE A 146 -10.22 0.85 13.64
C ILE A 146 -9.29 -0.32 13.98
N PRO A 147 -9.51 -1.05 15.10
CA PRO A 147 -8.77 -2.27 15.38
C PRO A 147 -9.08 -3.33 14.31
N VAL A 148 -8.06 -4.03 13.85
CA VAL A 148 -8.14 -5.10 12.85
C VAL A 148 -8.09 -6.46 13.52
#